data_fa95913453fff56d7fbbb74d24e63fa3
#
_entry.id   fa95913453fff56d7fbbb74d24e63fa3
#
_cell.length_a   1.000
_cell.length_b   1.000
_cell.length_c   1.000
_cell.angle_alpha   90.00
_cell.angle_beta   90.00
_cell.angle_gamma   90.00
#
_symmetry.space_group_name_H-M   'P 1'
#
loop_
_entity.id
_entity.type
_entity.pdbx_description
1 polymer ?
#
loop_
_entity_poly.entity_id
_entity_poly.type
_entity_poly.pdbx_seq_one_letter_code
_entity_poly.pdbx_strand_id
1 'polypeptide(L)'
;PSITNSGQTIALEYDTQTISSVTFSEQWYQDNFKADGGWALEKIDLENVSETIENWRVAQNRVGGTPGFSNSVACKNGDEISPRIESLQVIDDKTVSIRFSENIDCNSFVQNCSFSNDIQIDSIASLNHSLSQYLLFTSQPLQSHQEYKLLLSEQCSDFAGNRFAVNEYVFAKTDSVLQRNSIVINEILFNPVSNESDFVELYNNSNSYFDLSHVYLSDNENFYQITESFCLFP
;
A
#
# COMPACT_ATOMS: atom_id res chain seq x y z
N PRO A 1 14.25 -20.61 4.21
CA PRO A 1 13.41 -19.54 4.74
C PRO A 1 12.21 -20.14 5.43
N SER A 2 11.81 -19.59 6.58
CA SER A 2 10.56 -19.97 7.25
C SER A 2 9.47 -19.00 6.86
N ILE A 3 8.26 -19.52 6.66
CA ILE A 3 7.06 -18.69 6.45
C ILE A 3 6.56 -18.28 7.83
N THR A 4 6.32 -16.97 8.05
CA THR A 4 5.84 -16.45 9.33
C THR A 4 4.33 -16.57 9.45
N ASN A 5 3.83 -16.81 10.66
CA ASN A 5 2.38 -16.93 10.90
C ASN A 5 1.66 -15.57 10.77
N SER A 6 2.34 -14.47 11.09
CA SER A 6 1.75 -13.12 11.02
C SER A 6 1.56 -12.59 9.60
N GLY A 7 2.21 -13.23 8.61
CA GLY A 7 2.20 -12.83 7.22
C GLY A 7 3.54 -12.25 6.74
N GLN A 8 3.72 -12.27 5.45
CA GLN A 8 4.90 -11.75 4.76
C GLN A 8 4.67 -11.70 3.25
N THR A 9 5.59 -11.08 2.53
CA THR A 9 5.64 -11.21 1.06
C THR A 9 6.41 -12.48 0.69
N ILE A 10 5.84 -13.27 -0.24
CA ILE A 10 6.52 -14.37 -0.91
C ILE A 10 6.60 -14.02 -2.38
N ALA A 11 7.78 -14.06 -2.96
CA ALA A 11 8.02 -13.83 -4.37
C ALA A 11 8.60 -15.08 -5.05
N LEU A 12 8.17 -15.32 -6.26
CA LEU A 12 8.74 -16.30 -7.17
C LEU A 12 9.53 -15.54 -8.25
N GLU A 13 10.81 -15.87 -8.39
CA GLU A 13 11.72 -15.19 -9.29
C GLU A 13 12.27 -16.14 -10.35
N TYR A 14 12.48 -15.60 -11.53
CA TYR A 14 13.23 -16.25 -12.59
C TYR A 14 14.34 -15.29 -13.08
N ASP A 15 15.59 -15.73 -13.00
CA ASP A 15 16.79 -14.89 -13.16
C ASP A 15 16.75 -13.68 -12.19
N THR A 16 16.51 -12.48 -12.66
CA THR A 16 16.42 -11.23 -11.86
C THR A 16 15.03 -10.62 -11.88
N GLN A 17 14.04 -11.36 -12.41
CA GLN A 17 12.69 -10.85 -12.59
C GLN A 17 11.73 -11.56 -11.65
N THR A 18 10.94 -10.78 -10.90
CA THR A 18 9.80 -11.30 -10.14
C THR A 18 8.69 -11.68 -11.12
N ILE A 19 8.29 -12.94 -11.13
CA ILE A 19 7.22 -13.48 -12.00
C ILE A 19 5.90 -13.67 -11.26
N SER A 20 5.92 -13.72 -9.94
CA SER A 20 4.73 -13.74 -9.09
C SER A 20 5.13 -13.28 -7.68
N SER A 21 4.28 -12.53 -7.02
CA SER A 21 4.46 -12.22 -5.60
C SER A 21 3.11 -12.07 -4.91
N VAL A 22 3.02 -12.52 -3.67
CA VAL A 22 1.84 -12.37 -2.83
C VAL A 22 2.26 -11.86 -1.45
N THR A 23 1.56 -10.85 -0.96
CA THR A 23 1.72 -10.34 0.40
C THR A 23 0.49 -10.75 1.20
N PHE A 24 0.62 -11.79 1.99
CA PHE A 24 -0.48 -12.32 2.80
C PHE A 24 -0.33 -11.94 4.27
N SER A 25 -1.44 -12.00 5.01
CA SER A 25 -1.46 -11.88 6.47
C SER A 25 -2.38 -12.93 7.10
N GLU A 26 -2.26 -13.13 8.41
CA GLU A 26 -3.15 -14.05 9.16
C GLU A 26 -4.63 -13.66 9.06
N GLN A 27 -4.94 -12.37 8.85
CA GLN A 27 -6.30 -11.86 8.69
C GLN A 27 -7.01 -12.44 7.45
N TRP A 28 -6.26 -12.97 6.49
CA TRP A 28 -6.81 -13.60 5.28
C TRP A 28 -7.56 -14.90 5.57
N TYR A 29 -7.34 -15.53 6.71
CA TYR A 29 -8.09 -16.71 7.11
C TYR A 29 -9.59 -16.42 7.29
N GLN A 30 -9.97 -15.26 7.82
CA GLN A 30 -11.35 -14.87 8.10
C GLN A 30 -12.14 -15.93 8.89
N ASP A 31 -11.44 -16.85 9.56
CA ASP A 31 -11.95 -17.99 10.31
C ASP A 31 -10.98 -18.29 11.46
N ASN A 32 -11.38 -17.91 12.67
CA ASN A 32 -10.52 -18.03 13.86
C ASN A 32 -10.08 -19.47 14.14
N PHE A 33 -10.94 -20.46 13.88
CA PHE A 33 -10.60 -21.88 14.11
C PHE A 33 -9.50 -22.34 13.14
N LYS A 34 -9.56 -21.92 11.88
CA LYS A 34 -8.59 -22.31 10.87
C LYS A 34 -7.29 -21.50 10.97
N ALA A 35 -7.36 -20.29 11.50
CA ALA A 35 -6.19 -19.44 11.76
C ALA A 35 -5.27 -20.03 12.85
N ASP A 36 -5.79 -20.87 13.76
CA ASP A 36 -4.99 -21.58 14.77
C ASP A 36 -3.98 -22.58 14.17
N GLY A 37 -4.09 -22.90 12.88
CA GLY A 37 -3.10 -23.67 12.13
C GLY A 37 -3.65 -24.92 11.43
N GLY A 38 -2.81 -25.52 10.58
CA GLY A 38 -3.12 -26.73 9.83
C GLY A 38 -3.99 -26.52 8.57
N TRP A 39 -4.22 -25.27 8.18
CA TRP A 39 -5.01 -24.92 7.00
C TRP A 39 -4.21 -24.03 6.06
N ALA A 40 -4.26 -24.32 4.77
CA ALA A 40 -3.63 -23.50 3.73
C ALA A 40 -4.55 -22.35 3.30
N LEU A 41 -3.97 -21.23 2.88
CA LEU A 41 -4.62 -20.29 2.01
C LEU A 41 -4.50 -20.80 0.57
N GLU A 42 -5.60 -20.88 -0.14
CA GLU A 42 -5.68 -21.37 -1.52
C GLU A 42 -6.19 -20.25 -2.43
N LYS A 43 -5.55 -20.09 -3.60
CA LYS A 43 -5.99 -19.17 -4.64
C LYS A 43 -7.31 -19.64 -5.24
N ILE A 44 -8.27 -18.73 -5.39
CA ILE A 44 -9.63 -19.05 -5.87
C ILE A 44 -9.62 -19.23 -7.38
N ASP A 45 -9.04 -18.29 -8.12
CA ASP A 45 -8.96 -18.30 -9.57
C ASP A 45 -7.50 -18.10 -10.01
N LEU A 46 -6.94 -19.09 -10.68
CA LEU A 46 -5.56 -19.02 -11.18
C LEU A 46 -5.40 -18.08 -12.38
N GLU A 47 -6.49 -17.78 -13.09
CA GLU A 47 -6.49 -16.82 -14.20
C GLU A 47 -6.59 -15.37 -13.71
N ASN A 48 -7.09 -15.16 -12.49
CA ASN A 48 -7.08 -13.85 -11.86
C ASN A 48 -5.65 -13.56 -11.36
N VAL A 49 -5.02 -12.53 -11.95
CA VAL A 49 -3.63 -12.14 -11.66
C VAL A 49 -3.50 -11.24 -10.43
N SER A 50 -4.62 -10.76 -9.90
CA SER A 50 -4.64 -10.00 -8.63
C SER A 50 -4.26 -10.92 -7.47
N GLU A 51 -3.33 -10.45 -6.65
CA GLU A 51 -2.84 -11.17 -5.47
C GLU A 51 -3.38 -10.51 -4.19
N THR A 52 -4.68 -10.20 -4.21
CA THR A 52 -5.40 -9.61 -3.09
C THR A 52 -6.22 -10.67 -2.34
N ILE A 53 -6.70 -10.34 -1.15
CA ILE A 53 -7.53 -11.22 -0.31
C ILE A 53 -8.79 -11.72 -1.04
N GLU A 54 -9.31 -10.98 -2.01
CA GLU A 54 -10.50 -11.33 -2.78
C GLU A 54 -10.28 -12.58 -3.64
N ASN A 55 -9.03 -12.85 -4.04
CA ASN A 55 -8.68 -14.05 -4.81
C ASN A 55 -8.06 -15.16 -3.97
N TRP A 56 -8.08 -15.04 -2.64
CA TRP A 56 -7.54 -16.05 -1.75
C TRP A 56 -8.56 -16.43 -0.68
N ARG A 57 -8.56 -17.69 -0.29
CA ARG A 57 -9.45 -18.22 0.77
C ARG A 57 -8.78 -19.39 1.48
N VAL A 58 -9.13 -19.54 2.75
CA VAL A 58 -8.71 -20.71 3.52
C VAL A 58 -9.31 -21.99 2.90
N ALA A 59 -8.51 -23.05 2.81
CA ALA A 59 -8.90 -24.33 2.26
C ALA A 59 -10.20 -24.86 2.90
N GLN A 60 -11.03 -25.49 2.06
CA GLN A 60 -12.27 -26.17 2.48
C GLN A 60 -12.10 -27.70 2.59
N ASN A 61 -11.00 -28.24 2.09
CA ASN A 61 -10.69 -29.64 2.21
C ASN A 61 -10.37 -30.01 3.65
N ARG A 62 -10.94 -31.10 4.16
CA ARG A 62 -10.82 -31.54 5.56
C ARG A 62 -9.40 -31.88 6.01
N VAL A 63 -8.48 -32.13 5.07
CA VAL A 63 -7.06 -32.35 5.40
C VAL A 63 -6.25 -31.05 5.49
N GLY A 64 -6.90 -29.87 5.40
CA GLY A 64 -6.28 -28.58 5.60
C GLY A 64 -5.68 -27.94 4.34
N GLY A 65 -5.71 -28.61 3.19
CA GLY A 65 -5.20 -28.08 1.91
C GLY A 65 -5.26 -29.14 0.80
N THR A 66 -4.83 -28.76 -0.40
CA THR A 66 -4.90 -29.62 -1.60
C THR A 66 -3.57 -29.62 -2.38
N PRO A 67 -2.40 -29.82 -1.75
CA PRO A 67 -1.13 -29.79 -2.46
C PRO A 67 -1.06 -30.84 -3.57
N GLY A 68 -0.75 -30.42 -4.81
CA GLY A 68 -0.69 -31.28 -5.99
C GLY A 68 -2.04 -31.59 -6.65
N PHE A 69 -3.12 -31.01 -6.16
CA PHE A 69 -4.48 -31.13 -6.73
C PHE A 69 -5.08 -29.74 -6.96
N SER A 70 -6.24 -29.69 -7.61
CA SER A 70 -7.00 -28.44 -7.72
C SER A 70 -7.40 -27.92 -6.35
N ASN A 71 -7.26 -26.62 -6.16
CA ASN A 71 -7.62 -25.96 -4.90
C ASN A 71 -9.08 -26.24 -4.52
N SER A 72 -9.34 -26.51 -3.26
CA SER A 72 -10.68 -26.84 -2.76
C SER A 72 -11.67 -25.67 -2.85
N VAL A 73 -11.16 -24.47 -3.05
CA VAL A 73 -11.91 -23.22 -3.22
C VAL A 73 -11.98 -22.76 -4.69
N ALA A 74 -11.42 -23.55 -5.62
CA ALA A 74 -11.29 -23.16 -7.02
C ALA A 74 -12.65 -22.85 -7.64
N CYS A 75 -12.81 -21.62 -8.11
CA CYS A 75 -13.94 -21.18 -8.90
C CYS A 75 -13.54 -19.96 -9.75
N LYS A 76 -14.35 -19.60 -10.74
CA LYS A 76 -14.10 -18.39 -11.52
C LYS A 76 -14.34 -17.16 -10.66
N ASN A 77 -13.34 -16.29 -10.61
CA ASN A 77 -13.32 -15.07 -9.80
C ASN A 77 -12.49 -14.02 -10.53
N GLY A 78 -13.08 -13.41 -11.57
CA GLY A 78 -12.41 -12.36 -12.33
C GLY A 78 -12.16 -11.13 -11.44
N ASP A 79 -11.07 -10.44 -11.71
CA ASP A 79 -10.77 -9.19 -11.03
C ASP A 79 -11.55 -8.04 -11.68
N GLU A 80 -12.39 -7.37 -10.88
CA GLU A 80 -13.20 -6.21 -11.26
C GLU A 80 -12.89 -5.01 -10.34
N ILE A 81 -11.83 -5.10 -9.52
CA ILE A 81 -11.48 -4.07 -8.53
C ILE A 81 -10.49 -3.10 -9.15
N SER A 82 -10.79 -1.81 -9.07
CA SER A 82 -9.88 -0.76 -9.52
C SER A 82 -8.68 -0.66 -8.59
N PRO A 83 -7.45 -0.63 -9.13
CA PRO A 83 -6.25 -0.40 -8.33
C PRO A 83 -6.25 1.01 -7.76
N ARG A 84 -5.58 1.17 -6.62
CA ARG A 84 -5.36 2.48 -6.01
C ARG A 84 -3.96 2.61 -5.46
N ILE A 85 -3.49 3.82 -5.35
CA ILE A 85 -2.25 4.13 -4.65
C ILE A 85 -2.57 4.25 -3.17
N GLU A 86 -1.96 3.42 -2.35
CA GLU A 86 -2.12 3.41 -0.89
C GLU A 86 -1.13 4.34 -0.19
N SER A 87 0.09 4.45 -0.75
CA SER A 87 1.07 5.40 -0.24
C SER A 87 1.98 5.92 -1.35
N LEU A 88 2.38 7.19 -1.22
CA LEU A 88 3.30 7.87 -2.11
C LEU A 88 4.18 8.77 -1.25
N GLN A 89 5.48 8.43 -1.14
CA GLN A 89 6.40 9.04 -0.20
C GLN A 89 7.72 9.40 -0.84
N VAL A 90 8.25 10.56 -0.54
CA VAL A 90 9.63 10.93 -0.88
C VAL A 90 10.57 10.33 0.16
N ILE A 91 11.44 9.41 -0.27
CA ILE A 91 12.42 8.73 0.57
C ILE A 91 13.70 9.54 0.70
N ASP A 92 14.13 10.14 -0.40
CA ASP A 92 15.27 11.05 -0.47
C ASP A 92 15.06 12.06 -1.62
N ASP A 93 16.06 12.87 -1.91
CA ASP A 93 15.95 13.96 -2.89
C ASP A 93 15.53 13.51 -4.29
N LYS A 94 15.76 12.25 -4.64
CA LYS A 94 15.49 11.70 -5.98
C LYS A 94 14.70 10.42 -6.00
N THR A 95 14.22 9.95 -4.86
CA THR A 95 13.55 8.66 -4.75
C THR A 95 12.16 8.83 -4.15
N VAL A 96 11.15 8.34 -4.87
CA VAL A 96 9.77 8.27 -4.41
C VAL A 96 9.38 6.81 -4.25
N SER A 97 8.94 6.41 -3.07
CA SER A 97 8.32 5.11 -2.83
C SER A 97 6.83 5.18 -3.16
N ILE A 98 6.35 4.19 -3.87
CA ILE A 98 4.93 4.04 -4.19
C ILE A 98 4.46 2.64 -3.79
N ARG A 99 3.28 2.56 -3.16
CA ARG A 99 2.60 1.30 -2.84
C ARG A 99 1.19 1.31 -3.42
N PHE A 100 0.86 0.23 -4.08
CA PHE A 100 -0.46 -0.01 -4.66
C PHE A 100 -1.25 -1.01 -3.81
N SER A 101 -2.57 -0.98 -3.94
CA SER A 101 -3.48 -1.94 -3.30
C SER A 101 -3.33 -3.38 -3.82
N GLU A 102 -2.68 -3.54 -4.97
CA GLU A 102 -2.49 -4.81 -5.67
C GLU A 102 -1.27 -4.79 -6.60
N ASN A 103 -0.99 -5.92 -7.23
CA ASN A 103 0.13 -6.04 -8.17
C ASN A 103 -0.12 -5.24 -9.45
N ILE A 104 0.87 -4.43 -9.85
CA ILE A 104 0.84 -3.56 -11.05
C ILE A 104 2.03 -3.88 -11.93
N ASP A 105 1.83 -3.90 -13.25
CA ASP A 105 2.94 -3.89 -14.20
C ASP A 105 3.65 -2.52 -14.16
N CYS A 106 4.80 -2.49 -13.52
CA CYS A 106 5.56 -1.27 -13.32
C CYS A 106 6.00 -0.61 -14.63
N ASN A 107 6.29 -1.38 -15.68
CA ASN A 107 6.71 -0.83 -16.97
C ASN A 107 5.55 -0.12 -17.66
N SER A 108 4.38 -0.73 -17.65
CA SER A 108 3.14 -0.11 -18.14
C SER A 108 2.80 1.13 -17.32
N PHE A 109 2.92 1.05 -15.97
CA PHE A 109 2.65 2.18 -15.09
C PHE A 109 3.52 3.40 -15.42
N VAL A 110 4.85 3.24 -15.51
CA VAL A 110 5.78 4.36 -15.80
C VAL A 110 5.53 4.99 -17.16
N GLN A 111 5.12 4.21 -18.16
CA GLN A 111 4.78 4.73 -19.50
C GLN A 111 3.49 5.54 -19.50
N ASN A 112 2.63 5.35 -18.51
CA ASN A 112 1.29 5.93 -18.41
C ASN A 112 1.13 6.90 -17.24
N CYS A 113 2.22 7.27 -16.56
CA CYS A 113 2.22 8.27 -15.50
C CYS A 113 3.27 9.37 -15.76
N SER A 114 3.09 10.49 -15.08
CA SER A 114 4.03 11.61 -15.10
C SER A 114 4.01 12.37 -13.78
N PHE A 115 5.13 13.02 -13.45
CA PHE A 115 5.16 13.98 -12.37
C PHE A 115 4.94 15.40 -12.88
N SER A 116 4.32 16.25 -12.06
CA SER A 116 4.26 17.69 -12.33
C SER A 116 5.64 18.34 -12.27
N ASN A 117 5.71 19.62 -12.65
CA ASN A 117 6.93 20.45 -12.56
C ASN A 117 8.09 19.92 -13.43
N ASP A 118 7.76 19.27 -14.55
CA ASP A 118 8.73 18.71 -15.52
C ASP A 118 9.71 17.68 -14.93
N ILE A 119 9.37 17.10 -13.77
CA ILE A 119 10.16 16.02 -13.18
C ILE A 119 9.95 14.74 -13.97
N GLN A 120 11.05 14.19 -14.51
CA GLN A 120 11.03 12.94 -15.25
C GLN A 120 11.32 11.75 -14.31
N ILE A 121 10.67 10.63 -14.58
CA ILE A 121 10.99 9.34 -13.94
C ILE A 121 12.07 8.69 -14.81
N ASP A 122 13.29 8.58 -14.28
CA ASP A 122 14.43 7.98 -14.99
C ASP A 122 14.37 6.45 -14.98
N SER A 123 13.95 5.87 -13.85
CA SER A 123 13.88 4.43 -13.67
C SER A 123 12.94 4.04 -12.56
N ILE A 124 12.61 2.75 -12.52
CA ILE A 124 11.77 2.13 -11.49
C ILE A 124 12.42 0.84 -11.01
N ALA A 125 12.32 0.55 -9.73
CA ALA A 125 12.76 -0.72 -9.16
C ALA A 125 11.69 -1.26 -8.19
N SER A 126 11.52 -2.59 -8.21
CA SER A 126 10.66 -3.27 -7.22
C SER A 126 11.28 -3.13 -5.82
N LEU A 127 10.46 -2.85 -4.83
CA LEU A 127 10.87 -2.85 -3.43
C LEU A 127 10.57 -4.23 -2.82
N ASN A 128 11.61 -4.87 -2.27
CA ASN A 128 11.50 -6.19 -1.63
C ASN A 128 10.88 -7.29 -2.52
N HIS A 129 11.14 -7.25 -3.83
CA HIS A 129 10.60 -8.19 -4.82
C HIS A 129 9.06 -8.19 -4.93
N SER A 130 8.41 -7.17 -4.40
CA SER A 130 6.95 -6.99 -4.49
C SER A 130 6.56 -6.45 -5.87
N LEU A 131 5.43 -6.90 -6.41
CA LEU A 131 4.81 -6.32 -7.60
C LEU A 131 3.77 -5.23 -7.25
N SER A 132 3.63 -4.89 -5.97
CA SER A 132 2.77 -3.81 -5.49
C SER A 132 3.54 -2.67 -4.80
N GLN A 133 4.88 -2.76 -4.71
CA GLN A 133 5.71 -1.72 -4.09
C GLN A 133 6.93 -1.43 -4.95
N TYR A 134 7.14 -0.15 -5.27
CA TYR A 134 8.21 0.27 -6.14
C TYR A 134 8.90 1.55 -5.64
N LEU A 135 10.14 1.73 -6.09
CA LEU A 135 10.89 2.98 -6.00
C LEU A 135 10.95 3.61 -7.40
N LEU A 136 10.52 4.86 -7.48
CA LEU A 136 10.62 5.69 -8.67
C LEU A 136 11.81 6.63 -8.50
N PHE A 137 12.75 6.61 -9.42
CA PHE A 137 13.94 7.47 -9.41
C PHE A 137 13.74 8.65 -10.35
N THR A 138 13.95 9.87 -9.86
CA THR A 138 13.69 11.10 -10.60
C THR A 138 14.97 11.68 -11.19
N SER A 139 14.88 12.30 -12.38
CA SER A 139 15.98 12.97 -13.07
C SER A 139 16.53 14.16 -12.28
N GLN A 140 15.67 14.87 -11.57
CA GLN A 140 15.98 16.07 -10.82
C GLN A 140 15.62 15.90 -9.34
N PRO A 141 16.36 16.57 -8.43
CA PRO A 141 16.02 16.54 -7.01
C PRO A 141 14.67 17.20 -6.71
N LEU A 142 13.88 16.52 -5.91
CA LEU A 142 12.65 17.05 -5.33
C LEU A 142 13.01 18.08 -4.25
N GLN A 143 12.40 19.25 -4.33
CA GLN A 143 12.67 20.37 -3.42
C GLN A 143 11.76 20.29 -2.20
N SER A 144 12.28 20.69 -1.03
CA SER A 144 11.45 20.92 0.15
C SER A 144 10.52 22.12 -0.08
N HIS A 145 9.41 22.16 0.64
CA HIS A 145 8.39 23.21 0.55
C HIS A 145 7.74 23.33 -0.84
N GLN A 146 7.69 22.23 -1.58
CA GLN A 146 7.06 22.17 -2.89
C GLN A 146 6.15 20.94 -2.99
N GLU A 147 4.94 21.18 -3.50
CA GLU A 147 4.01 20.11 -3.86
C GLU A 147 4.30 19.58 -5.25
N TYR A 148 4.15 18.29 -5.40
CA TYR A 148 4.22 17.56 -6.65
C TYR A 148 2.93 16.78 -6.85
N LYS A 149 2.61 16.50 -8.11
CA LYS A 149 1.49 15.66 -8.49
C LYS A 149 2.00 14.49 -9.30
N LEU A 150 1.55 13.30 -8.94
CA LEU A 150 1.61 12.14 -9.83
C LEU A 150 0.31 12.12 -10.62
N LEU A 151 0.43 12.19 -11.94
CA LEU A 151 -0.68 12.19 -12.89
C LEU A 151 -0.70 10.84 -13.60
N LEU A 152 -1.87 10.20 -13.63
CA LEU A 152 -2.10 8.94 -14.32
C LEU A 152 -2.93 9.17 -15.57
N SER A 153 -2.50 8.60 -16.70
CA SER A 153 -3.29 8.61 -17.93
C SER A 153 -4.44 7.59 -17.85
N GLU A 154 -5.40 7.70 -18.76
CA GLU A 154 -6.50 6.75 -18.85
C GLU A 154 -6.07 5.32 -19.26
N GLN A 155 -4.83 5.13 -19.73
CA GLN A 155 -4.27 3.83 -20.05
C GLN A 155 -3.65 3.13 -18.84
N CYS A 156 -3.49 3.85 -17.72
CA CYS A 156 -2.94 3.27 -16.50
C CYS A 156 -3.94 2.28 -15.88
N SER A 157 -3.54 1.02 -15.76
CA SER A 157 -4.38 -0.07 -15.26
C SER A 157 -3.56 -1.11 -14.52
N ASP A 158 -4.25 -2.00 -13.81
CA ASP A 158 -3.68 -3.23 -13.27
C ASP A 158 -3.48 -4.30 -14.39
N PHE A 159 -3.09 -5.51 -13.99
CA PHE A 159 -2.92 -6.63 -14.91
C PHE A 159 -4.24 -7.15 -15.51
N ALA A 160 -5.38 -6.94 -14.85
CA ALA A 160 -6.70 -7.35 -15.34
C ALA A 160 -7.33 -6.33 -16.29
N GLY A 161 -6.75 -5.12 -16.36
CA GLY A 161 -7.22 -4.00 -17.17
C GLY A 161 -8.16 -3.05 -16.44
N ASN A 162 -8.33 -3.20 -15.12
CA ASN A 162 -9.09 -2.24 -14.32
C ASN A 162 -8.30 -0.95 -14.20
N ARG A 163 -8.97 0.19 -14.40
CA ARG A 163 -8.33 1.51 -14.37
C ARG A 163 -8.32 2.10 -12.99
N PHE A 164 -7.38 2.96 -12.71
CA PHE A 164 -7.37 3.76 -11.48
C PHE A 164 -8.60 4.67 -11.45
N ALA A 165 -9.31 4.68 -10.33
CA ALA A 165 -10.47 5.57 -10.13
C ALA A 165 -10.05 7.03 -9.89
N VAL A 166 -8.84 7.24 -9.35
CA VAL A 166 -8.23 8.55 -9.11
C VAL A 166 -7.01 8.67 -10.03
N ASN A 167 -6.92 9.77 -10.76
CA ASN A 167 -5.86 10.00 -11.74
C ASN A 167 -4.86 11.08 -11.32
N GLU A 168 -5.00 11.66 -10.14
CA GLU A 168 -4.09 12.67 -9.60
C GLU A 168 -3.84 12.41 -8.11
N TYR A 169 -2.57 12.33 -7.73
CA TYR A 169 -2.14 12.15 -6.34
C TYR A 169 -1.12 13.23 -5.99
N VAL A 170 -1.38 13.97 -4.91
CA VAL A 170 -0.50 15.03 -4.41
C VAL A 170 0.47 14.45 -3.40
N PHE A 171 1.74 14.85 -3.50
CA PHE A 171 2.78 14.48 -2.55
C PHE A 171 3.80 15.61 -2.39
N ALA A 172 4.59 15.55 -1.34
CA ALA A 172 5.65 16.50 -1.09
C ALA A 172 6.84 15.82 -0.41
N LYS A 173 8.01 16.45 -0.49
CA LYS A 173 9.15 16.06 0.33
C LYS A 173 8.92 16.58 1.74
N THR A 174 8.79 15.67 2.70
CA THR A 174 8.53 15.99 4.10
C THR A 174 9.79 16.49 4.80
N ASP A 175 9.60 17.39 5.76
CA ASP A 175 10.67 17.87 6.62
C ASP A 175 10.91 16.89 7.78
N SER A 176 12.18 16.63 8.07
CA SER A 176 12.57 15.67 9.12
C SER A 176 12.54 16.27 10.54
N VAL A 177 12.38 17.57 10.66
CA VAL A 177 12.45 18.27 11.96
C VAL A 177 11.12 18.93 12.29
N LEU A 178 10.42 18.34 13.24
CA LEU A 178 9.23 18.92 13.87
C LEU A 178 9.65 19.91 14.96
N GLN A 179 9.27 21.15 14.81
CA GLN A 179 9.42 22.16 15.85
C GLN A 179 8.18 22.18 16.76
N ARG A 180 8.33 22.73 17.96
CA ARG A 180 7.19 22.91 18.85
C ARG A 180 6.12 23.78 18.17
N ASN A 181 4.86 23.34 18.22
CA ASN A 181 3.70 23.98 17.59
C ASN A 181 3.68 23.95 16.05
N SER A 182 4.55 23.18 15.37
CA SER A 182 4.43 22.97 13.92
C SER A 182 3.19 22.15 13.60
N ILE A 183 2.86 21.14 14.42
CA ILE A 183 1.60 20.41 14.38
C ILE A 183 0.90 20.66 15.71
N VAL A 184 -0.38 20.94 15.65
CA VAL A 184 -1.22 21.19 16.83
C VAL A 184 -2.47 20.31 16.80
N ILE A 185 -2.96 19.93 17.97
CA ILE A 185 -4.30 19.35 18.10
C ILE A 185 -5.28 20.49 17.91
N ASN A 186 -6.12 20.41 16.89
CA ASN A 186 -7.07 21.46 16.52
C ASN A 186 -8.48 21.18 17.05
N GLU A 187 -8.93 19.93 16.95
CA GLU A 187 -10.26 19.54 17.39
C GLU A 187 -10.24 18.17 18.06
N ILE A 188 -11.12 17.98 19.04
CA ILE A 188 -11.30 16.70 19.74
C ILE A 188 -12.80 16.45 19.89
N LEU A 189 -13.29 15.35 19.31
CA LEU A 189 -14.61 14.81 19.59
C LEU A 189 -14.45 13.59 20.50
N PHE A 190 -14.87 13.71 21.76
CA PHE A 190 -14.74 12.66 22.78
C PHE A 190 -16.10 12.12 23.24
N ASN A 191 -17.21 12.57 22.68
CA ASN A 191 -18.56 12.10 22.98
C ASN A 191 -19.43 12.14 21.71
N PRO A 192 -19.16 11.25 20.75
CA PRO A 192 -19.90 11.20 19.50
C PRO A 192 -21.35 10.73 19.72
N VAL A 193 -22.22 11.00 18.74
CA VAL A 193 -23.55 10.39 18.72
C VAL A 193 -23.44 8.87 18.49
N SER A 194 -24.53 8.14 18.82
CA SER A 194 -24.54 6.68 18.67
C SER A 194 -24.15 6.25 17.25
N ASN A 195 -23.20 5.32 17.15
CA ASN A 195 -22.60 4.77 15.92
C ASN A 195 -21.55 5.66 15.22
N GLU A 196 -21.11 6.74 15.82
CA GLU A 196 -19.94 7.50 15.38
C GLU A 196 -18.72 7.21 16.25
N SER A 197 -17.55 7.64 15.81
CA SER A 197 -16.28 7.43 16.52
C SER A 197 -15.74 8.72 17.10
N ASP A 198 -15.01 8.61 18.20
CA ASP A 198 -14.16 9.69 18.69
C ASP A 198 -13.10 10.04 17.64
N PHE A 199 -12.69 11.31 17.60
CA PHE A 199 -11.57 11.72 16.77
C PHE A 199 -10.74 12.82 17.41
N VAL A 200 -9.50 12.92 16.95
CA VAL A 200 -8.57 14.01 17.19
C VAL A 200 -8.14 14.57 15.84
N GLU A 201 -8.38 15.85 15.59
CA GLU A 201 -7.90 16.54 14.41
C GLU A 201 -6.52 17.14 14.67
N LEU A 202 -5.58 16.86 13.75
CA LEU A 202 -4.25 17.48 13.73
C LEU A 202 -4.20 18.54 12.64
N TYR A 203 -3.71 19.71 12.99
CA TYR A 203 -3.54 20.83 12.08
C TYR A 203 -2.05 21.19 11.93
N ASN A 204 -1.60 21.35 10.68
CA ASN A 204 -0.27 21.86 10.39
C ASN A 204 -0.26 23.37 10.50
N ASN A 205 0.37 23.88 11.56
CA ASN A 205 0.48 25.31 11.84
C ASN A 205 1.82 25.89 11.34
N SER A 206 2.37 25.35 10.27
CA SER A 206 3.65 25.78 9.68
C SER A 206 3.55 25.81 8.15
N ASN A 207 4.65 26.18 7.48
CA ASN A 207 4.78 26.10 6.02
C ASN A 207 5.57 24.86 5.57
N SER A 208 5.76 23.88 6.44
CA SER A 208 6.50 22.65 6.19
C SER A 208 5.55 21.47 5.96
N TYR A 209 6.05 20.42 5.34
CA TYR A 209 5.32 19.17 5.10
C TYR A 209 5.82 18.10 6.05
N PHE A 210 4.95 17.39 6.75
CA PHE A 210 5.34 16.41 7.74
C PHE A 210 4.77 15.04 7.44
N ASP A 211 5.60 14.00 7.62
CA ASP A 211 5.14 12.63 7.65
C ASP A 211 4.65 12.28 9.06
N LEU A 212 3.38 11.95 9.19
CA LEU A 212 2.77 11.61 10.47
C LEU A 212 3.16 10.23 11.00
N SER A 213 3.78 9.36 10.22
CA SER A 213 4.19 8.01 10.67
C SER A 213 5.15 8.01 11.87
N HIS A 214 5.80 9.15 12.14
CA HIS A 214 6.67 9.36 13.30
C HIS A 214 5.99 10.12 14.45
N VAL A 215 4.71 10.42 14.32
CA VAL A 215 3.94 11.13 15.35
C VAL A 215 3.21 10.15 16.25
N TYR A 216 3.19 10.43 17.54
CA TYR A 216 2.50 9.67 18.54
C TYR A 216 1.41 10.52 19.18
N LEU A 217 0.20 9.99 19.26
CA LEU A 217 -0.82 10.49 20.17
C LEU A 217 -0.64 9.78 21.51
N SER A 218 -0.72 10.52 22.61
CA SER A 218 -0.63 9.91 23.94
C SER A 218 -1.73 10.44 24.83
N ASP A 219 -2.26 9.55 25.66
CA ASP A 219 -2.98 9.88 26.88
C ASP A 219 -2.03 9.81 28.08
N ASN A 220 -2.55 9.82 29.30
CA ASN A 220 -1.70 9.78 30.49
C ASN A 220 -0.99 8.42 30.69
N GLU A 221 -1.36 7.37 30.00
CA GLU A 221 -0.92 5.99 30.24
C GLU A 221 -0.32 5.32 29.01
N ASN A 222 -0.77 5.67 27.78
CA ASN A 222 -0.43 4.97 26.56
C ASN A 222 0.09 5.91 25.47
N PHE A 223 0.87 5.34 24.53
CA PHE A 223 1.34 6.01 23.33
C PHE A 223 0.81 5.25 22.11
N TYR A 224 0.16 5.96 21.21
CA TYR A 224 -0.42 5.41 19.98
C TYR A 224 0.30 6.03 18.79
N GLN A 225 1.13 5.23 18.11
CA GLN A 225 1.81 5.66 16.90
C GLN A 225 0.81 5.76 15.76
N ILE A 226 0.90 6.82 14.96
CA ILE A 226 0.25 6.87 13.66
C ILE A 226 1.08 5.97 12.74
N THR A 227 0.56 4.79 12.42
CA THR A 227 1.31 3.75 11.69
C THR A 227 1.27 3.93 10.18
N GLU A 228 0.25 4.64 9.67
CA GLU A 228 0.15 4.96 8.26
C GLU A 228 0.99 6.19 7.93
N SER A 229 1.76 6.10 6.86
CA SER A 229 2.45 7.26 6.34
C SER A 229 1.47 8.19 5.66
N PHE A 230 1.30 9.33 6.25
CA PHE A 230 0.41 10.38 5.79
C PHE A 230 1.16 11.72 5.77
N CYS A 231 1.24 12.34 4.59
CA CYS A 231 1.82 13.68 4.48
C CYS A 231 0.81 14.72 4.95
N LEU A 232 1.13 15.44 6.02
CA LEU A 232 0.34 16.57 6.50
C LEU A 232 0.82 17.85 5.82
N PHE A 233 -0.03 18.40 4.96
CA PHE A 233 0.22 19.62 4.19
C PHE A 233 0.05 20.88 5.07
N PRO A 234 0.68 22.01 4.69
CA PRO A 234 0.48 23.29 5.34
C PRO A 234 -0.94 23.80 5.35
#